data_7d4e52bac5aa3cd606c8dab99e840354
#
_entry.id   7d4e52bac5aa3cd606c8dab99e840354
#
_cell.length_a   1.000
_cell.length_b   1.000
_cell.length_c   1.000
_cell.angle_alpha   90.00
_cell.angle_beta   90.00
_cell.angle_gamma   90.00
#
_symmetry.space_group_name_H-M   'P 1'
#
loop_
_entity.id
_entity.type
_entity.pdbx_description
1 polymer ?
#
loop_
_entity_poly.entity_id
_entity_poly.type
_entity_poly.pdbx_seq_one_letter_code
_entity_poly.pdbx_strand_id
1 'polypeptide(L)'
;NGISIDGDIKGWFTDDTVKRFESYGWQVIGDVDGHDAEEISDAISDALKDTNRPSLICCKTKIGFGSPNKEGTASTHGAPLGDEEIKATKEALGWDSPPFEIPSDIMDAWNGLKKGENNEKSWIDSFEKYNKAYPDLGKELKRRMNGELPEDWNSLAEKSIIDIDNE
;
A
#
# COMPACT_ATOMS: atom_id res chain seq x y z
N ASN A 1 7.48 1.48 13.29
CA ASN A 1 8.39 0.63 14.05
C ASN A 1 9.28 1.40 15.06
N GLY A 2 9.33 2.71 14.99
CA GLY A 2 10.10 3.54 15.93
C GLY A 2 11.61 3.59 15.71
N ILE A 3 12.12 3.03 14.62
CA ILE A 3 13.55 3.00 14.29
C ILE A 3 13.78 3.64 12.91
N SER A 4 14.78 4.52 12.85
CA SER A 4 15.33 5.09 11.61
C SER A 4 16.72 4.52 11.33
N ILE A 5 17.35 4.98 10.25
CA ILE A 5 18.74 4.62 9.91
C ILE A 5 19.73 4.99 11.02
N ASP A 6 19.44 6.05 11.79
CA ASP A 6 20.27 6.56 12.88
C ASP A 6 19.88 6.00 14.27
N GLY A 7 18.90 5.10 14.33
CA GLY A 7 18.43 4.48 15.57
C GLY A 7 17.01 4.87 15.97
N ASP A 8 16.75 4.91 17.27
CA ASP A 8 15.44 5.21 17.84
C ASP A 8 14.99 6.64 17.49
N ILE A 9 13.75 6.78 17.02
CA ILE A 9 13.15 8.08 16.68
C ILE A 9 12.60 8.85 17.88
N LYS A 10 12.72 8.31 19.09
CA LYS A 10 12.26 8.96 20.32
C LYS A 10 12.90 10.34 20.49
N GLY A 11 12.06 11.37 20.54
CA GLY A 11 12.52 12.76 20.61
C GLY A 11 12.77 13.45 19.26
N TRP A 12 12.77 12.69 18.15
CA TRP A 12 12.86 13.23 16.79
C TRP A 12 11.49 13.34 16.16
N PHE A 13 10.68 12.30 16.28
CA PHE A 13 9.31 12.27 15.80
C PHE A 13 8.37 12.24 17.01
N THR A 14 7.80 13.38 17.33
CA THR A 14 6.91 13.60 18.49
C THR A 14 5.46 13.82 18.10
N ASP A 15 5.15 13.67 16.83
CA ASP A 15 3.82 13.89 16.28
C ASP A 15 2.85 12.81 16.73
N ASP A 16 1.67 13.22 17.19
CA ASP A 16 0.55 12.31 17.46
C ASP A 16 -0.25 12.11 16.19
N THR A 17 0.16 11.12 15.40
CA THR A 17 -0.44 10.82 14.10
C THR A 17 -1.93 10.48 14.23
N VAL A 18 -2.34 9.77 15.29
CA VAL A 18 -3.73 9.43 15.57
C VAL A 18 -4.57 10.69 15.69
N LYS A 19 -4.21 11.59 16.61
CA LYS A 19 -4.94 12.84 16.82
C LYS A 19 -4.91 13.76 15.60
N ARG A 20 -3.82 13.75 14.85
CA ARG A 20 -3.72 14.53 13.60
C ARG A 20 -4.81 14.11 12.62
N PHE A 21 -4.95 12.82 12.35
CA PHE A 21 -5.94 12.33 11.39
C PHE A 21 -7.37 12.39 11.93
N GLU A 22 -7.56 12.20 13.25
CA GLU A 22 -8.85 12.47 13.88
C GLU A 22 -9.30 13.93 13.67
N SER A 23 -8.37 14.90 13.76
CA SER A 23 -8.67 16.32 13.53
C SER A 23 -9.03 16.62 12.09
N TYR A 24 -8.65 15.78 11.13
CA TYR A 24 -9.09 15.86 9.72
C TYR A 24 -10.46 15.20 9.49
N GLY A 25 -11.09 14.64 10.53
CA GLY A 25 -12.39 13.95 10.43
C GLY A 25 -12.27 12.50 9.93
N TRP A 26 -11.09 11.90 9.94
CA TRP A 26 -10.91 10.49 9.59
C TRP A 26 -11.37 9.57 10.73
N GLN A 27 -11.79 8.37 10.38
CA GLN A 27 -11.85 7.26 11.32
C GLN A 27 -10.42 6.78 11.57
N VAL A 28 -9.98 6.76 12.83
CA VAL A 28 -8.64 6.27 13.17
C VAL A 28 -8.76 5.07 14.09
N ILE A 29 -8.08 3.99 13.75
CA ILE A 29 -7.94 2.78 14.56
C ILE A 29 -6.46 2.70 14.95
N GLY A 30 -6.18 3.00 16.22
CA GLY A 30 -4.82 3.06 16.75
C GLY A 30 -4.42 1.80 17.51
N ASP A 31 -3.13 1.72 17.85
CA ASP A 31 -2.54 0.71 18.73
C ASP A 31 -2.72 -0.76 18.29
N VAL A 32 -2.85 -1.01 16.99
CA VAL A 32 -2.95 -2.35 16.42
C VAL A 32 -1.56 -3.01 16.43
N ASP A 33 -1.44 -4.21 16.98
CA ASP A 33 -0.21 -5.00 16.80
C ASP A 33 -0.08 -5.46 15.35
N GLY A 34 0.88 -4.87 14.62
CA GLY A 34 1.13 -5.18 13.21
C GLY A 34 1.75 -6.57 12.96
N HIS A 35 1.99 -7.36 14.02
CA HIS A 35 2.42 -8.76 13.94
C HIS A 35 1.34 -9.75 14.40
N ASP A 36 0.19 -9.26 14.85
CA ASP A 36 -0.98 -10.07 15.17
C ASP A 36 -2.00 -10.02 14.03
N ALA A 37 -2.20 -11.18 13.37
CA ALA A 37 -3.10 -11.30 12.22
C ALA A 37 -4.59 -11.11 12.61
N GLU A 38 -4.98 -11.45 13.83
CA GLU A 38 -6.35 -11.29 14.31
C GLU A 38 -6.64 -9.81 14.58
N GLU A 39 -5.74 -9.11 15.27
CA GLU A 39 -5.88 -7.66 15.48
C GLU A 39 -5.94 -6.87 14.18
N ILE A 40 -5.10 -7.23 13.20
CA ILE A 40 -5.12 -6.62 11.86
C ILE A 40 -6.47 -6.88 11.17
N SER A 41 -6.96 -8.12 11.20
CA SER A 41 -8.23 -8.49 10.59
C SER A 41 -9.41 -7.75 11.21
N ASP A 42 -9.41 -7.63 12.54
CA ASP A 42 -10.45 -6.91 13.29
C ASP A 42 -10.41 -5.40 12.97
N ALA A 43 -9.23 -4.81 12.93
CA ALA A 43 -9.05 -3.42 12.55
C ALA A 43 -9.55 -3.12 11.12
N ILE A 44 -9.27 -4.02 10.16
CA ILE A 44 -9.80 -3.91 8.79
C ILE A 44 -11.34 -4.02 8.80
N SER A 45 -11.87 -4.97 9.56
CA SER A 45 -13.32 -5.18 9.68
C SER A 45 -14.02 -3.96 10.28
N ASP A 46 -13.40 -3.33 11.27
CA ASP A 46 -13.92 -2.09 11.87
C ASP A 46 -13.82 -0.90 10.92
N ALA A 47 -12.73 -0.79 10.17
CA ALA A 47 -12.58 0.24 9.14
C ALA A 47 -13.68 0.16 8.07
N LEU A 48 -14.06 -1.04 7.66
CA LEU A 48 -15.09 -1.26 6.64
C LEU A 48 -16.52 -0.92 7.10
N LYS A 49 -16.78 -0.80 8.42
CA LYS A 49 -18.10 -0.44 8.95
C LYS A 49 -18.44 1.04 8.72
N ASP A 50 -17.46 1.92 8.67
CA ASP A 50 -17.68 3.35 8.42
C ASP A 50 -17.44 3.67 6.94
N THR A 51 -18.52 3.87 6.21
CA THR A 51 -18.49 4.21 4.78
C THR A 51 -18.53 5.71 4.49
N ASN A 52 -18.61 6.55 5.54
CA ASN A 52 -18.77 8.00 5.40
C ASN A 52 -17.47 8.78 5.55
N ARG A 53 -16.45 8.17 6.11
CA ARG A 53 -15.14 8.77 6.37
C ARG A 53 -14.02 7.85 5.84
N PRO A 54 -12.89 8.41 5.41
CA PRO A 54 -11.69 7.60 5.18
C PRO A 54 -11.18 7.02 6.50
N SER A 55 -10.57 5.85 6.44
CA SER A 55 -10.06 5.14 7.62
C SER A 55 -8.53 5.09 7.58
N LEU A 56 -7.91 5.33 8.72
CA LEU A 56 -6.49 5.13 8.98
C LEU A 56 -6.32 4.05 10.04
N ILE A 57 -5.59 2.98 9.72
CA ILE A 57 -5.22 1.94 10.68
C ILE A 57 -3.74 2.13 11.02
N CYS A 58 -3.43 2.36 12.30
CA CYS A 58 -2.06 2.55 12.79
C CYS A 58 -1.55 1.26 13.40
N CYS A 59 -0.77 0.51 12.62
CA CYS A 59 -0.16 -0.73 13.07
C CYS A 59 1.22 -0.45 13.69
N LYS A 60 1.47 -0.97 14.89
CA LYS A 60 2.77 -0.94 15.53
C LYS A 60 3.54 -2.19 15.16
N THR A 61 4.74 -1.99 14.61
CA THR A 61 5.59 -3.10 14.14
C THR A 61 6.99 -3.01 14.75
N LYS A 62 7.75 -4.09 14.60
CA LYS A 62 9.19 -4.13 14.92
C LYS A 62 9.97 -4.31 13.62
N ILE A 63 10.95 -3.46 13.37
CA ILE A 63 11.83 -3.64 12.22
C ILE A 63 12.66 -4.92 12.40
N GLY A 64 12.84 -5.71 11.35
CA GLY A 64 13.57 -6.98 11.43
C GLY A 64 12.89 -8.03 12.30
N PHE A 65 11.55 -8.00 12.39
CA PHE A 65 10.76 -8.95 13.18
C PHE A 65 11.19 -10.41 12.91
N GLY A 66 11.38 -11.16 13.98
CA GLY A 66 11.83 -12.56 13.95
C GLY A 66 13.34 -12.75 13.82
N SER A 67 14.13 -11.65 13.68
CA SER A 67 15.59 -11.74 13.68
C SER A 67 16.13 -11.75 15.11
N PRO A 68 16.71 -12.87 15.61
CA PRO A 68 17.04 -13.02 17.03
C PRO A 68 18.04 -11.99 17.56
N ASN A 69 18.97 -11.53 16.70
CA ASN A 69 20.04 -10.63 17.13
C ASN A 69 19.91 -9.21 16.58
N LYS A 70 19.00 -8.95 15.63
CA LYS A 70 18.91 -7.67 14.93
C LYS A 70 17.53 -7.04 14.97
N GLU A 71 16.50 -7.73 15.47
CA GLU A 71 15.15 -7.18 15.63
C GLU A 71 15.17 -5.88 16.45
N GLY A 72 14.42 -4.88 15.98
CA GLY A 72 14.30 -3.60 16.67
C GLY A 72 15.54 -2.70 16.63
N THR A 73 16.50 -3.00 15.77
CA THR A 73 17.75 -2.22 15.66
C THR A 73 17.88 -1.51 14.33
N ALA A 74 18.66 -0.40 14.30
CA ALA A 74 18.97 0.33 13.07
C ALA A 74 19.76 -0.51 12.06
N SER A 75 20.43 -1.59 12.49
CA SER A 75 21.19 -2.47 11.62
C SER A 75 20.34 -3.23 10.58
N THR A 76 19.01 -3.23 10.75
CA THR A 76 18.06 -3.82 9.79
C THR A 76 17.42 -2.81 8.84
N HIS A 77 17.73 -1.52 9.01
CA HIS A 77 17.10 -0.43 8.25
C HIS A 77 17.72 -0.22 6.85
N GLY A 78 17.91 -1.24 6.07
CA GLY A 78 18.46 -1.11 4.71
C GLY A 78 19.78 -1.84 4.52
N ALA A 79 20.20 -2.62 5.50
CA ALA A 79 21.32 -3.54 5.40
C ALA A 79 20.82 -4.99 5.35
N PRO A 80 21.48 -5.89 4.60
CA PRO A 80 21.16 -7.32 4.61
C PRO A 80 21.46 -7.90 5.99
N LEU A 81 20.67 -8.90 6.39
CA LEU A 81 20.87 -9.58 7.67
C LEU A 81 22.21 -10.35 7.74
N GLY A 82 22.68 -10.87 6.59
CA GLY A 82 23.81 -11.77 6.48
C GLY A 82 23.37 -13.24 6.69
N ASP A 83 24.18 -14.16 6.17
CA ASP A 83 23.80 -15.58 6.04
C ASP A 83 23.45 -16.25 7.37
N GLU A 84 24.24 -16.01 8.41
CA GLU A 84 24.01 -16.59 9.74
C GLU A 84 22.71 -16.05 10.36
N GLU A 85 22.45 -14.76 10.24
CA GLU A 85 21.23 -14.16 10.79
C GLU A 85 20.00 -14.54 9.98
N ILE A 86 20.11 -14.70 8.65
CA ILE A 86 19.03 -15.22 7.81
C ILE A 86 18.64 -16.62 8.26
N LYS A 87 19.62 -17.48 8.51
CA LYS A 87 19.38 -18.84 9.01
C LYS A 87 18.66 -18.82 10.37
N ALA A 88 19.17 -18.04 11.31
CA ALA A 88 18.56 -17.89 12.63
C ALA A 88 17.13 -17.33 12.57
N THR A 89 16.91 -16.35 11.69
CA THR A 89 15.58 -15.75 11.47
C THR A 89 14.60 -16.75 10.88
N LYS A 90 15.01 -17.54 9.89
CA LYS A 90 14.18 -18.61 9.31
C LYS A 90 13.79 -19.65 10.37
N GLU A 91 14.74 -20.07 11.20
CA GLU A 91 14.49 -20.99 12.30
C GLU A 91 13.51 -20.40 13.32
N ALA A 92 13.70 -19.15 13.72
CA ALA A 92 12.81 -18.44 14.65
C ALA A 92 11.37 -18.27 14.10
N LEU A 93 11.22 -18.07 12.79
CA LEU A 93 9.93 -17.95 12.11
C LEU A 93 9.32 -19.28 11.65
N GLY A 94 9.99 -20.41 11.88
CA GLY A 94 9.54 -21.73 11.43
C GLY A 94 9.49 -21.86 9.90
N TRP A 95 10.41 -21.20 9.18
CA TRP A 95 10.45 -21.21 7.71
C TRP A 95 11.57 -22.15 7.20
N ASP A 96 11.18 -23.33 6.72
CA ASP A 96 12.14 -24.37 6.32
C ASP A 96 12.42 -24.43 4.81
N SER A 97 11.69 -23.67 4.00
CA SER A 97 11.88 -23.71 2.54
C SER A 97 13.24 -23.15 2.12
N PRO A 98 13.86 -23.71 1.06
CA PRO A 98 15.06 -23.16 0.47
C PRO A 98 14.89 -21.70 -0.01
N PRO A 99 15.98 -20.95 -0.26
CA PRO A 99 15.90 -19.61 -0.80
C PRO A 99 15.11 -19.59 -2.12
N PHE A 100 14.17 -18.62 -2.23
CA PHE A 100 13.31 -18.40 -3.40
C PHE A 100 12.30 -19.54 -3.72
N GLU A 101 12.17 -20.53 -2.83
CA GLU A 101 11.15 -21.56 -2.95
C GLU A 101 9.97 -21.29 -2.01
N ILE A 102 8.76 -21.25 -2.57
CA ILE A 102 7.53 -21.07 -1.82
C ILE A 102 6.74 -22.38 -1.87
N PRO A 103 6.29 -22.93 -0.73
CA PRO A 103 5.43 -24.11 -0.71
C PRO A 103 4.18 -23.94 -1.59
N SER A 104 3.79 -25.01 -2.28
CA SER A 104 2.70 -24.96 -3.27
C SER A 104 1.36 -24.57 -2.66
N ASP A 105 1.06 -24.99 -1.47
CA ASP A 105 -0.15 -24.65 -0.72
C ASP A 105 -0.24 -23.13 -0.44
N ILE A 106 0.88 -22.53 -0.06
CA ILE A 106 0.97 -21.07 0.13
C ILE A 106 0.84 -20.36 -1.22
N MET A 107 1.54 -20.84 -2.25
CA MET A 107 1.45 -20.26 -3.59
C MET A 107 0.02 -20.31 -4.13
N ASP A 108 -0.69 -21.43 -3.97
CA ASP A 108 -2.06 -21.60 -4.40
C ASP A 108 -3.03 -20.71 -3.63
N ALA A 109 -2.83 -20.55 -2.31
CA ALA A 109 -3.64 -19.67 -1.47
C ALA A 109 -3.50 -18.18 -1.87
N TRP A 110 -2.31 -17.76 -2.30
CA TRP A 110 -2.05 -16.39 -2.75
C TRP A 110 -2.31 -16.15 -4.23
N ASN A 111 -2.61 -17.21 -5.01
CA ASN A 111 -2.84 -17.11 -6.45
C ASN A 111 -4.15 -16.38 -6.76
N GLY A 112 -4.04 -15.11 -7.12
CA GLY A 112 -5.16 -14.24 -7.48
C GLY A 112 -5.56 -14.27 -8.97
N LEU A 113 -4.89 -15.05 -9.83
CA LEU A 113 -5.08 -15.00 -11.29
C LEU A 113 -6.54 -15.22 -11.69
N LYS A 114 -7.16 -16.30 -11.24
CA LYS A 114 -8.55 -16.61 -11.59
C LYS A 114 -9.55 -15.55 -11.10
N LYS A 115 -9.31 -15.01 -9.90
CA LYS A 115 -10.13 -13.91 -9.37
C LYS A 115 -9.92 -12.63 -10.18
N GLY A 116 -8.67 -12.35 -10.57
CA GLY A 116 -8.29 -11.22 -11.41
C GLY A 116 -8.97 -11.29 -12.78
N GLU A 117 -8.89 -12.42 -13.47
CA GLU A 117 -9.55 -12.66 -14.77
C GLU A 117 -11.07 -12.42 -14.71
N ASN A 118 -11.72 -12.91 -13.66
CA ASN A 118 -13.16 -12.70 -13.50
C ASN A 118 -13.51 -11.22 -13.24
N ASN A 119 -12.71 -10.53 -12.44
CA ASN A 119 -12.89 -9.10 -12.17
C ASN A 119 -12.67 -8.26 -13.44
N GLU A 120 -11.60 -8.55 -14.18
CA GLU A 120 -11.28 -7.89 -15.44
C GLU A 120 -12.41 -8.07 -16.46
N LYS A 121 -12.90 -9.29 -16.63
CA LYS A 121 -14.04 -9.57 -17.52
C LYS A 121 -15.29 -8.78 -17.12
N SER A 122 -15.61 -8.76 -15.82
CA SER A 122 -16.76 -7.99 -15.31
C SER A 122 -16.59 -6.49 -15.55
N TRP A 123 -15.36 -5.98 -15.38
CA TRP A 123 -15.05 -4.59 -15.67
C TRP A 123 -15.18 -4.28 -17.17
N ILE A 124 -14.64 -5.13 -18.06
CA ILE A 124 -14.74 -4.98 -19.51
C ILE A 124 -16.22 -4.92 -19.94
N ASP A 125 -17.04 -5.87 -19.49
CA ASP A 125 -18.47 -5.91 -19.77
C ASP A 125 -19.20 -4.62 -19.33
N SER A 126 -18.82 -4.10 -18.19
CA SER A 126 -19.37 -2.83 -17.65
C SER A 126 -18.89 -1.62 -18.44
N PHE A 127 -17.62 -1.59 -18.80
CA PHE A 127 -17.06 -0.52 -19.63
C PHE A 127 -17.63 -0.50 -21.03
N GLU A 128 -17.88 -1.64 -21.67
CA GLU A 128 -18.52 -1.71 -22.98
C GLU A 128 -19.94 -1.13 -22.95
N LYS A 129 -20.71 -1.43 -21.91
CA LYS A 129 -22.05 -0.83 -21.71
C LYS A 129 -21.95 0.68 -21.51
N TYR A 130 -21.00 1.13 -20.68
CA TYR A 130 -20.75 2.54 -20.44
C TYR A 130 -20.34 3.26 -21.73
N ASN A 131 -19.38 2.72 -22.47
CA ASN A 131 -18.87 3.29 -23.71
C ASN A 131 -19.97 3.38 -24.80
N LYS A 132 -20.88 2.41 -24.82
CA LYS A 132 -22.06 2.44 -25.71
C LYS A 132 -23.05 3.53 -25.34
N ALA A 133 -23.26 3.74 -24.03
CA ALA A 133 -24.19 4.78 -23.54
C ALA A 133 -23.59 6.20 -23.60
N TYR A 134 -22.26 6.32 -23.44
CA TYR A 134 -21.54 7.59 -23.36
C TYR A 134 -20.24 7.52 -24.18
N PRO A 135 -20.29 7.52 -25.53
CA PRO A 135 -19.12 7.28 -26.38
C PRO A 135 -17.97 8.25 -26.16
N ASP A 136 -18.25 9.53 -26.01
CA ASP A 136 -17.23 10.57 -25.82
C ASP A 136 -16.51 10.42 -24.47
N LEU A 137 -17.26 10.12 -23.41
CA LEU A 137 -16.70 9.90 -22.07
C LEU A 137 -15.92 8.60 -22.02
N GLY A 138 -16.39 7.56 -22.71
CA GLY A 138 -15.68 6.29 -22.83
C GLY A 138 -14.36 6.42 -23.60
N LYS A 139 -14.35 7.20 -24.68
CA LYS A 139 -13.11 7.53 -25.42
C LYS A 139 -12.12 8.30 -24.54
N GLU A 140 -12.59 9.28 -23.81
CA GLU A 140 -11.77 10.09 -22.93
C GLU A 140 -11.19 9.26 -21.74
N LEU A 141 -12.00 8.40 -21.14
CA LEU A 141 -11.52 7.48 -20.10
C LEU A 141 -10.41 6.57 -20.65
N LYS A 142 -10.63 5.99 -21.84
CA LYS A 142 -9.64 5.12 -22.46
C LYS A 142 -8.34 5.83 -22.77
N ARG A 143 -8.43 7.08 -23.30
CA ARG A 143 -7.27 7.95 -23.56
C ARG A 143 -6.45 8.14 -22.29
N ARG A 144 -7.11 8.50 -21.17
CA ARG A 144 -6.44 8.73 -19.87
C ARG A 144 -5.82 7.46 -19.32
N MET A 145 -6.51 6.33 -19.41
CA MET A 145 -5.97 5.04 -18.95
C MET A 145 -4.74 4.60 -19.76
N ASN A 146 -4.68 4.96 -21.05
CA ASN A 146 -3.51 4.71 -21.89
C ASN A 146 -2.34 5.69 -21.63
N GLY A 147 -2.52 6.71 -20.78
CA GLY A 147 -1.52 7.76 -20.55
C GLY A 147 -1.35 8.74 -21.71
N GLU A 148 -2.31 8.78 -22.63
CA GLU A 148 -2.27 9.64 -23.80
C GLU A 148 -2.71 11.07 -23.44
N LEU A 149 -2.00 12.09 -23.94
CA LEU A 149 -2.40 13.48 -23.82
C LEU A 149 -3.49 13.83 -24.83
N PRO A 150 -4.34 14.87 -24.56
CA PRO A 150 -5.29 15.36 -25.54
C PRO A 150 -4.59 15.81 -26.84
N GLU A 151 -5.26 15.72 -27.97
CA GLU A 151 -4.71 16.11 -29.28
C GLU A 151 -4.29 17.60 -29.32
N ASP A 152 -5.01 18.45 -28.60
CA ASP A 152 -4.77 19.88 -28.49
C ASP A 152 -3.87 20.29 -27.32
N TRP A 153 -3.24 19.32 -26.62
CA TRP A 153 -2.44 19.58 -25.42
C TRP A 153 -1.39 20.68 -25.62
N ASN A 154 -0.62 20.62 -26.72
CA ASN A 154 0.46 21.60 -26.94
C ASN A 154 -0.09 23.01 -27.11
N SER A 155 -1.17 23.19 -27.87
CA SER A 155 -1.78 24.49 -28.06
C SER A 155 -2.43 25.04 -26.79
N LEU A 156 -3.01 24.16 -25.96
CA LEU A 156 -3.57 24.58 -24.67
C LEU A 156 -2.45 24.94 -23.68
N ALA A 157 -1.37 24.23 -23.65
CA ALA A 157 -0.22 24.53 -22.80
C ALA A 157 0.45 25.83 -23.18
N GLU A 158 0.69 26.10 -24.49
CA GLU A 158 1.22 27.37 -25.00
C GLU A 158 0.31 28.54 -24.66
N LYS A 159 -0.99 28.39 -24.88
CA LYS A 159 -1.98 29.43 -24.54
C LYS A 159 -1.95 29.73 -23.03
N SER A 160 -1.92 28.71 -22.17
CA SER A 160 -1.89 28.92 -20.71
C SER A 160 -0.64 29.68 -20.27
N ILE A 161 0.53 29.42 -20.90
CA ILE A 161 1.77 30.15 -20.61
C ILE A 161 1.64 31.63 -21.03
N ILE A 162 1.12 31.86 -22.22
CA ILE A 162 0.92 33.24 -22.75
C ILE A 162 -0.08 34.03 -21.88
N ASP A 163 -1.16 33.37 -21.43
CA ASP A 163 -2.17 34.02 -20.59
C ASP A 163 -1.57 34.44 -19.23
N ILE A 164 -0.68 33.60 -18.63
CA ILE A 164 0.03 33.90 -17.37
C ILE A 164 1.03 35.07 -17.58
N ASP A 165 1.76 35.10 -18.70
CA ASP A 165 2.71 36.17 -18.98
C ASP A 165 2.04 37.54 -19.24
N ASN A 166 0.74 37.56 -19.53
CA ASN A 166 -0.04 38.79 -19.79
C ASN A 166 -0.81 39.31 -18.56
N GLU A 167 -0.83 38.57 -17.42
CA GLU A 167 -1.38 39.00 -16.14
C GLU A 167 -0.33 39.77 -15.28
#